data_ebeb01a670a10b3b469394e37dcb91b8
#
_entry.id   ebeb01a670a10b3b469394e37dcb91b8
#
_cell.length_a   1.000
_cell.length_b   1.000
_cell.length_c   1.000
_cell.angle_alpha   90.00
_cell.angle_beta   90.00
_cell.angle_gamma   90.00
#
_symmetry.space_group_name_H-M   'P 1'
#
loop_
_entity.id
_entity.type
_entity.pdbx_description
1 polymer ?
#
loop_
_entity_poly.entity_id
_entity_poly.type
_entity_poly.pdbx_seq_one_letter_code
_entity_poly.pdbx_strand_id
1 'polypeptide(L)'
;NKILFGAFGKTTEDVLRRTDIIERYIIKNGTSAGFFGLTLCAPVDENIKQEEIISHFKRIIENTYLPISIYQLPQVVKCNIEPETLKILKDNFHDRIQLFKDTSGEDYVVNSGINFNDLIFLRGAEENYFDHLQPNGKYDGFLLSSANCFGKILREICNNVANGNFEDAEKMSQELSDIIRISFSEGQKLDFGNP
;
A
#
# COMPACT_ATOMS: atom_id res chain seq x y z
N ASN A 1 0.92 -15.90 -8.25
CA ASN A 1 0.45 -14.62 -7.72
C ASN A 1 0.42 -14.68 -6.20
N LYS A 2 0.78 -13.57 -5.54
CA LYS A 2 0.72 -13.45 -4.08
C LYS A 2 -0.52 -12.63 -3.70
N ILE A 3 -1.18 -13.00 -2.60
CA ILE A 3 -2.43 -12.38 -2.14
C ILE A 3 -2.18 -11.67 -0.80
N LEU A 4 -2.62 -10.43 -0.71
CA LEU A 4 -2.73 -9.67 0.54
C LEU A 4 -4.20 -9.67 0.98
N PHE A 5 -4.47 -10.03 2.24
CA PHE A 5 -5.79 -9.92 2.82
C PHE A 5 -5.92 -8.63 3.63
N GLY A 6 -6.94 -7.82 3.34
CA GLY A 6 -7.25 -6.63 4.11
C GLY A 6 -7.97 -6.97 5.43
N ALA A 7 -7.35 -6.65 6.55
CA ALA A 7 -7.96 -6.74 7.87
C ALA A 7 -8.29 -5.34 8.39
N PHE A 8 -9.21 -4.65 7.72
CA PHE A 8 -9.60 -3.28 8.05
C PHE A 8 -10.71 -3.24 9.10
N GLY A 9 -10.70 -2.22 9.94
CA GLY A 9 -11.73 -1.97 10.94
C GLY A 9 -11.63 -0.55 11.47
N LYS A 10 -12.69 -0.08 12.14
CA LYS A 10 -12.69 1.25 12.77
C LYS A 10 -11.84 1.28 14.03
N THR A 11 -11.77 0.17 14.72
CA THR A 11 -11.06 0.01 16.00
C THR A 11 -10.02 -1.12 15.92
N THR A 12 -9.09 -1.13 16.86
CA THR A 12 -8.10 -2.20 17.02
C THR A 12 -8.78 -3.56 17.22
N GLU A 13 -9.86 -3.62 17.99
CA GLU A 13 -10.64 -4.82 18.25
C GLU A 13 -11.29 -5.39 16.99
N ASP A 14 -11.79 -4.51 16.12
CA ASP A 14 -12.36 -4.93 14.84
C ASP A 14 -11.29 -5.57 13.95
N VAL A 15 -10.09 -4.98 13.92
CA VAL A 15 -8.97 -5.49 13.13
C VAL A 15 -8.49 -6.83 13.69
N LEU A 16 -8.33 -6.95 15.01
CA LEU A 16 -7.95 -8.22 15.67
C LEU A 16 -8.93 -9.35 15.37
N ARG A 17 -10.23 -9.07 15.45
CA ARG A 17 -11.26 -10.07 15.11
C ARG A 17 -11.17 -10.52 13.64
N ARG A 18 -10.93 -9.61 12.72
CA ARG A 18 -10.77 -9.94 11.29
C ARG A 18 -9.49 -10.70 11.02
N THR A 19 -8.42 -10.34 11.67
CA THR A 19 -7.14 -11.05 11.62
C THR A 19 -7.31 -12.51 12.07
N ASP A 20 -7.98 -12.76 13.20
CA ASP A 20 -8.27 -14.12 13.67
C ASP A 20 -9.09 -14.93 12.65
N ILE A 21 -10.09 -14.33 12.01
CA ILE A 21 -10.88 -14.99 10.96
C ILE A 21 -9.98 -15.39 9.78
N ILE A 22 -9.11 -14.49 9.32
CA ILE A 22 -8.19 -14.74 8.21
C ILE A 22 -7.20 -15.86 8.58
N GLU A 23 -6.63 -15.83 9.78
CA GLU A 23 -5.70 -16.86 10.25
C GLU A 23 -6.36 -18.23 10.31
N ARG A 24 -7.56 -18.33 10.86
CA ARG A 24 -8.33 -19.60 10.90
C ARG A 24 -8.62 -20.12 9.51
N TYR A 25 -8.94 -19.22 8.56
CA TYR A 25 -9.15 -19.60 7.17
C TYR A 25 -7.86 -20.18 6.55
N ILE A 26 -6.71 -19.52 6.78
CA ILE A 26 -5.40 -19.98 6.28
C ILE A 26 -5.01 -21.32 6.89
N ILE A 27 -5.18 -21.48 8.20
CA ILE A 27 -4.89 -22.75 8.89
C ILE A 27 -5.73 -23.89 8.31
N LYS A 28 -7.02 -23.64 8.08
CA LYS A 28 -7.95 -24.65 7.55
C LYS A 28 -7.67 -25.04 6.10
N ASN A 29 -7.30 -24.09 5.26
CA ASN A 29 -7.22 -24.29 3.80
C ASN A 29 -5.77 -24.36 3.28
N GLY A 30 -4.78 -24.05 4.12
CA GLY A 30 -3.37 -24.00 3.76
C GLY A 30 -2.98 -22.73 2.99
N THR A 31 -1.68 -22.56 2.81
CA THR A 31 -1.08 -21.39 2.12
C THR A 31 -0.84 -21.62 0.63
N SER A 32 -1.32 -22.74 0.08
CA SER A 32 -1.08 -23.13 -1.32
C SER A 32 -1.55 -22.12 -2.37
N ALA A 33 -2.42 -21.18 -1.98
CA ALA A 33 -2.95 -20.13 -2.85
C ALA A 33 -2.01 -18.91 -3.05
N GLY A 34 -0.75 -18.96 -2.58
CA GLY A 34 0.19 -17.84 -2.76
C GLY A 34 -0.12 -16.65 -1.83
N PHE A 35 -0.56 -16.93 -0.60
CA PHE A 35 -0.76 -15.91 0.43
C PHE A 35 0.57 -15.19 0.74
N PHE A 36 0.52 -13.85 0.81
CA PHE A 36 1.68 -13.03 1.17
C PHE A 36 1.58 -12.52 2.61
N GLY A 37 0.45 -11.92 3.00
CA GLY A 37 0.30 -11.31 4.33
C GLY A 37 -1.01 -10.56 4.51
N LEU A 38 -1.09 -9.85 5.63
CA LEU A 38 -2.19 -8.96 5.99
C LEU A 38 -1.89 -7.53 5.56
N THR A 39 -2.90 -6.81 5.09
CA THR A 39 -2.85 -5.36 4.91
C THR A 39 -3.66 -4.69 6.01
N LEU A 40 -3.01 -3.77 6.73
CA LEU A 40 -3.54 -3.07 7.90
C LEU A 40 -3.49 -1.55 7.66
N CYS A 41 -4.55 -0.82 8.08
CA CYS A 41 -4.58 0.64 8.15
C CYS A 41 -4.53 1.10 9.61
N ALA A 42 -4.21 2.38 9.81
CA ALA A 42 -4.43 3.06 11.09
C ALA A 42 -5.92 3.07 11.47
N PRO A 43 -6.29 3.29 12.73
CA PRO A 43 -7.68 3.51 13.13
C PRO A 43 -8.30 4.72 12.42
N VAL A 44 -9.62 4.74 12.30
CA VAL A 44 -10.35 5.85 11.68
C VAL A 44 -10.56 6.95 12.72
N ASP A 45 -9.63 7.88 12.82
CA ASP A 45 -9.70 9.01 13.76
C ASP A 45 -8.79 10.15 13.27
N GLU A 46 -9.38 11.33 13.02
CA GLU A 46 -8.64 12.53 12.55
C GLU A 46 -7.77 13.17 13.64
N ASN A 47 -8.03 12.87 14.92
CA ASN A 47 -7.31 13.43 16.06
C ASN A 47 -6.37 12.44 16.73
N ILE A 48 -6.19 11.26 16.17
CA ILE A 48 -5.33 10.19 16.73
C ILE A 48 -3.87 10.65 16.78
N LYS A 49 -3.22 10.36 17.90
CA LYS A 49 -1.79 10.62 18.06
C LYS A 49 -0.94 9.50 17.50
N GLN A 50 0.30 9.80 17.11
CA GLN A 50 1.20 8.80 16.55
C GLN A 50 1.51 7.65 17.53
N GLU A 51 1.56 7.92 18.83
CA GLU A 51 1.74 6.90 19.87
C GLU A 51 0.55 5.90 19.92
N GLU A 52 -0.65 6.38 19.63
CA GLU A 52 -1.85 5.53 19.56
C GLU A 52 -1.84 4.69 18.29
N ILE A 53 -1.37 5.25 17.15
CA ILE A 53 -1.14 4.50 15.91
C ILE A 53 -0.10 3.40 16.13
N ILE A 54 1.03 3.71 16.80
CA ILE A 54 2.05 2.72 17.17
C ILE A 54 1.43 1.61 18.03
N SER A 55 0.67 1.99 19.05
CA SER A 55 0.02 1.04 19.96
C SER A 55 -0.98 0.13 19.24
N HIS A 56 -1.74 0.68 18.28
CA HIS A 56 -2.67 -0.06 17.44
C HIS A 56 -1.94 -1.15 16.63
N PHE A 57 -0.94 -0.77 15.84
CA PHE A 57 -0.20 -1.72 15.03
C PHE A 57 0.55 -2.75 15.88
N LYS A 58 1.23 -2.31 16.94
CA LYS A 58 1.94 -3.19 17.86
C LYS A 58 1.01 -4.29 18.40
N ARG A 59 -0.15 -3.90 18.94
CA ARG A 59 -1.12 -4.84 19.49
C ARG A 59 -1.61 -5.85 18.46
N ILE A 60 -1.82 -5.44 17.19
CA ILE A 60 -2.25 -6.36 16.14
C ILE A 60 -1.10 -7.29 15.75
N ILE A 61 0.10 -6.76 15.52
CA ILE A 61 1.26 -7.55 15.07
C ILE A 61 1.68 -8.59 16.11
N GLU A 62 1.59 -8.25 17.39
CA GLU A 62 1.87 -9.18 18.50
C GLU A 62 0.84 -10.34 18.60
N ASN A 63 -0.37 -10.16 18.06
CA ASN A 63 -1.45 -11.14 18.07
C ASN A 63 -1.63 -11.91 16.76
N THR A 64 -0.71 -11.80 15.83
CA THR A 64 -0.71 -12.56 14.57
C THR A 64 0.70 -13.04 14.23
N TYR A 65 0.83 -14.15 13.51
CA TYR A 65 2.11 -14.62 12.96
C TYR A 65 2.32 -14.23 11.49
N LEU A 66 1.31 -13.63 10.86
CA LEU A 66 1.32 -13.33 9.43
C LEU A 66 2.22 -12.13 9.10
N PRO A 67 2.87 -12.09 7.93
CA PRO A 67 3.56 -10.90 7.43
C PRO A 67 2.59 -9.73 7.26
N ILE A 68 3.09 -8.52 7.42
CA ILE A 68 2.30 -7.29 7.47
C ILE A 68 2.67 -6.35 6.31
N SER A 69 1.64 -5.83 5.67
CA SER A 69 1.67 -4.66 4.81
C SER A 69 0.95 -3.52 5.54
N ILE A 70 1.64 -2.43 5.83
CA ILE A 70 1.01 -1.22 6.37
C ILE A 70 0.49 -0.39 5.20
N TYR A 71 -0.73 0.12 5.35
CA TYR A 71 -1.40 0.87 4.29
C TYR A 71 -1.74 2.30 4.76
N GLN A 72 -1.07 3.27 4.17
CA GLN A 72 -1.34 4.69 4.29
C GLN A 72 -2.54 5.05 3.41
N LEU A 73 -3.68 5.35 4.03
CA LEU A 73 -4.95 5.63 3.35
C LEU A 73 -5.69 6.80 4.01
N PRO A 74 -5.12 8.00 4.03
CA PRO A 74 -5.66 9.15 4.79
C PRO A 74 -7.06 9.56 4.33
N GLN A 75 -7.43 9.32 3.08
CA GLN A 75 -8.75 9.62 2.53
C GLN A 75 -9.88 8.89 3.30
N VAL A 76 -9.58 7.71 3.86
CA VAL A 76 -10.54 6.88 4.59
C VAL A 76 -10.33 6.96 6.10
N VAL A 77 -9.07 6.81 6.56
CA VAL A 77 -8.78 6.73 8.02
C VAL A 77 -8.66 8.10 8.68
N LYS A 78 -8.57 9.19 7.88
CA LYS A 78 -8.53 10.59 8.32
C LYS A 78 -7.26 10.97 9.11
N CYS A 79 -6.25 10.13 9.09
CA CYS A 79 -4.95 10.38 9.72
C CYS A 79 -3.82 9.88 8.83
N ASN A 80 -2.63 10.38 9.10
CA ASN A 80 -1.39 9.97 8.44
C ASN A 80 -0.51 9.17 9.42
N ILE A 81 0.24 8.23 8.86
CA ILE A 81 1.34 7.55 9.56
C ILE A 81 2.59 8.36 9.25
N GLU A 82 3.18 8.96 10.27
CA GLU A 82 4.40 9.75 10.10
C GLU A 82 5.62 8.84 9.82
N PRO A 83 6.65 9.35 9.12
CA PRO A 83 7.85 8.56 8.81
C PRO A 83 8.50 7.95 10.04
N GLU A 84 8.60 8.71 11.15
CA GLU A 84 9.16 8.24 12.42
C GLU A 84 8.33 7.12 13.04
N THR A 85 7.01 7.21 12.92
CA THR A 85 6.07 6.17 13.37
C THR A 85 6.30 4.86 12.61
N LEU A 86 6.39 4.94 11.28
CA LEU A 86 6.70 3.77 10.46
C LEU A 86 8.08 3.19 10.79
N LYS A 87 9.08 4.06 11.04
CA LYS A 87 10.42 3.63 11.43
C LYS A 87 10.43 2.89 12.76
N ILE A 88 9.74 3.42 13.77
CA ILE A 88 9.59 2.75 15.08
C ILE A 88 8.94 1.38 14.93
N LEU A 89 7.88 1.28 14.13
CA LEU A 89 7.20 0.01 13.87
C LEU A 89 8.12 -0.98 13.14
N LYS A 90 8.82 -0.54 12.09
CA LYS A 90 9.75 -1.38 11.32
C LYS A 90 10.91 -1.89 12.18
N ASP A 91 11.47 -1.05 13.05
CA ASP A 91 12.57 -1.45 13.94
C ASP A 91 12.11 -2.47 14.99
N ASN A 92 10.89 -2.32 15.53
CA ASN A 92 10.36 -3.24 16.52
C ASN A 92 9.91 -4.59 15.92
N PHE A 93 9.49 -4.60 14.64
CA PHE A 93 8.91 -5.77 13.98
C PHE A 93 9.59 -6.09 12.64
N HIS A 94 10.89 -5.99 12.62
CA HIS A 94 11.78 -6.02 11.45
C HIS A 94 11.35 -7.01 10.36
N ASP A 95 11.26 -8.30 10.68
CA ASP A 95 10.95 -9.36 9.72
C ASP A 95 9.45 -9.47 9.41
N ARG A 96 8.62 -8.81 10.19
CA ARG A 96 7.16 -8.92 10.08
C ARG A 96 6.56 -7.87 9.16
N ILE A 97 7.02 -6.62 9.23
CA ILE A 97 6.57 -5.54 8.36
C ILE A 97 7.40 -5.54 7.08
N GLN A 98 6.80 -5.99 5.98
CA GLN A 98 7.48 -6.20 4.71
C GLN A 98 7.11 -5.18 3.63
N LEU A 99 5.90 -4.61 3.71
CA LEU A 99 5.37 -3.68 2.72
C LEU A 99 4.81 -2.42 3.37
N PHE A 100 5.00 -1.30 2.71
CA PHE A 100 4.26 -0.08 2.96
C PHE A 100 3.59 0.37 1.66
N LYS A 101 2.24 0.46 1.66
CA LYS A 101 1.49 1.00 0.54
C LYS A 101 1.08 2.43 0.85
N ASP A 102 1.40 3.37 -0.03
CA ASP A 102 1.04 4.77 0.12
C ASP A 102 0.04 5.22 -0.95
N THR A 103 -1.15 5.63 -0.50
CA THR A 103 -2.21 6.20 -1.36
C THR A 103 -2.45 7.70 -1.05
N SER A 104 -1.61 8.32 -0.23
CA SER A 104 -1.75 9.74 0.12
C SER A 104 -1.61 10.65 -1.11
N GLY A 105 -0.74 10.28 -2.04
CA GLY A 105 -0.32 11.11 -3.17
C GLY A 105 0.69 12.19 -2.79
N GLU A 106 1.01 12.31 -1.50
CA GLU A 106 1.96 13.31 -0.98
C GLU A 106 3.39 12.79 -0.93
N ASP A 107 3.57 11.45 -0.92
CA ASP A 107 4.84 10.73 -1.03
C ASP A 107 5.89 11.12 0.06
N TYR A 108 5.43 11.76 1.18
CA TYR A 108 6.37 12.32 2.15
C TYR A 108 7.07 11.27 3.00
N VAL A 109 6.45 10.10 3.23
CA VAL A 109 7.07 8.99 3.96
C VAL A 109 8.28 8.46 3.19
N VAL A 110 8.09 8.12 1.92
CA VAL A 110 9.15 7.59 1.07
C VAL A 110 10.23 8.63 0.75
N ASN A 111 9.89 9.93 0.79
CA ASN A 111 10.80 11.05 0.58
C ASN A 111 11.44 11.59 1.87
N SER A 112 11.12 11.03 3.04
CA SER A 112 11.62 11.52 4.34
C SER A 112 13.14 11.44 4.53
N GLY A 113 13.82 10.63 3.72
CA GLY A 113 15.25 10.36 3.88
C GLY A 113 15.58 9.34 4.99
N ILE A 114 14.57 8.84 5.70
CA ILE A 114 14.75 7.80 6.71
C ILE A 114 15.05 6.46 6.02
N ASN A 115 16.05 5.74 6.53
CA ASN A 115 16.35 4.39 6.07
C ASN A 115 15.38 3.38 6.72
N PHE A 116 14.51 2.77 5.93
CA PHE A 116 13.57 1.73 6.35
C PHE A 116 14.08 0.30 6.09
N ASN A 117 15.36 0.13 5.84
CA ASN A 117 16.03 -1.15 5.54
C ASN A 117 15.42 -1.82 4.28
N ASP A 118 14.91 -3.05 4.45
CA ASP A 118 14.34 -3.91 3.41
C ASP A 118 12.84 -3.71 3.18
N LEU A 119 12.26 -2.62 3.68
CA LEU A 119 10.84 -2.32 3.49
C LEU A 119 10.55 -2.02 2.01
N ILE A 120 9.60 -2.75 1.43
CA ILE A 120 9.15 -2.54 0.06
C ILE A 120 8.08 -1.44 0.04
N PHE A 121 8.31 -0.39 -0.76
CA PHE A 121 7.37 0.71 -0.93
C PHE A 121 6.53 0.52 -2.20
N LEU A 122 5.21 0.43 -2.04
CA LEU A 122 4.28 0.37 -3.16
C LEU A 122 3.44 1.64 -3.23
N ARG A 123 3.45 2.28 -4.38
CA ARG A 123 2.60 3.44 -4.62
C ARG A 123 1.16 3.01 -4.87
N GLY A 124 0.23 3.64 -4.16
CA GLY A 124 -1.21 3.42 -4.30
C GLY A 124 -1.95 4.60 -4.96
N ALA A 125 -1.24 5.70 -5.21
CA ALA A 125 -1.76 6.85 -5.96
C ALA A 125 -1.53 6.65 -7.46
N GLU A 126 -2.51 7.04 -8.25
CA GLU A 126 -2.50 6.89 -9.70
C GLU A 126 -1.67 7.99 -10.39
N GLU A 127 -1.44 7.85 -11.68
CA GLU A 127 -0.71 8.76 -12.57
C GLU A 127 0.81 8.87 -12.31
N ASN A 128 1.52 9.43 -13.29
CA ASN A 128 2.97 9.69 -13.25
C ASN A 128 3.80 8.46 -12.85
N TYR A 129 3.44 7.29 -13.36
CA TYR A 129 3.99 5.99 -12.93
C TYR A 129 5.51 5.92 -13.11
N PHE A 130 6.04 6.42 -14.24
CA PHE A 130 7.48 6.42 -14.54
C PHE A 130 8.28 7.23 -13.49
N ASP A 131 7.80 8.43 -13.14
CA ASP A 131 8.51 9.35 -12.25
C ASP A 131 8.61 8.82 -10.80
N HIS A 132 7.69 7.95 -10.40
CA HIS A 132 7.63 7.42 -9.05
C HIS A 132 8.37 6.09 -8.88
N LEU A 133 8.68 5.37 -9.96
CA LEU A 133 9.42 4.10 -9.90
C LEU A 133 10.92 4.32 -9.74
N GLN A 134 11.59 3.44 -8.97
CA GLN A 134 13.04 3.39 -8.95
C GLN A 134 13.58 3.01 -10.36
N PRO A 135 14.70 3.60 -10.83
CA PRO A 135 15.58 4.51 -10.09
C PRO A 135 15.19 6.00 -10.15
N ASN A 136 14.18 6.40 -10.94
CA ASN A 136 13.78 7.80 -11.07
C ASN A 136 13.08 8.31 -9.80
N GLY A 137 12.13 7.54 -9.28
CA GLY A 137 11.43 7.80 -8.03
C GLY A 137 11.94 6.96 -6.86
N LYS A 138 11.08 6.70 -5.90
CA LYS A 138 11.40 6.03 -4.63
C LYS A 138 10.61 4.74 -4.39
N TYR A 139 9.62 4.43 -5.24
CA TYR A 139 8.78 3.26 -5.08
C TYR A 139 9.35 2.04 -5.81
N ASP A 140 9.19 0.87 -5.21
CA ASP A 140 9.57 -0.42 -5.79
C ASP A 140 8.53 -0.95 -6.78
N GLY A 141 7.32 -0.38 -6.75
CA GLY A 141 6.23 -0.80 -7.62
C GLY A 141 4.89 -0.17 -7.25
N PHE A 142 3.82 -0.78 -7.74
CA PHE A 142 2.45 -0.28 -7.61
C PHE A 142 1.51 -1.28 -6.97
N LEU A 143 0.51 -0.77 -6.26
CA LEU A 143 -0.67 -1.50 -5.81
C LEU A 143 -1.90 -0.61 -6.01
N LEU A 144 -2.45 -0.61 -7.21
CA LEU A 144 -3.41 0.36 -7.75
C LEU A 144 -4.76 -0.28 -8.04
N SER A 145 -5.83 0.51 -7.96
CA SER A 145 -7.17 0.09 -8.40
C SER A 145 -7.23 -0.08 -9.92
N SER A 146 -6.58 0.80 -10.68
CA SER A 146 -6.46 0.73 -12.13
C SER A 146 -5.79 -0.55 -12.64
N ALA A 147 -4.99 -1.22 -11.81
CA ALA A 147 -4.35 -2.50 -12.17
C ALA A 147 -5.35 -3.61 -12.49
N ASN A 148 -6.61 -3.51 -12.05
CA ASN A 148 -7.68 -4.44 -12.44
C ASN A 148 -7.98 -4.40 -13.95
N CYS A 149 -7.84 -3.23 -14.59
CA CYS A 149 -8.05 -3.04 -16.02
C CYS A 149 -6.74 -2.92 -16.79
N PHE A 150 -5.74 -2.23 -16.22
CA PHE A 150 -4.50 -1.84 -16.90
C PHE A 150 -3.25 -2.55 -16.36
N GLY A 151 -3.41 -3.64 -15.62
CA GLY A 151 -2.30 -4.35 -14.97
C GLY A 151 -1.22 -4.83 -15.96
N LYS A 152 -1.58 -5.12 -17.23
CA LYS A 152 -0.60 -5.47 -18.27
C LYS A 152 0.27 -4.26 -18.63
N ILE A 153 -0.32 -3.11 -18.86
CA ILE A 153 0.39 -1.87 -19.22
C ILE A 153 1.29 -1.42 -18.06
N LEU A 154 0.77 -1.43 -16.82
CA LEU A 154 1.56 -1.13 -15.63
C LEU A 154 2.78 -2.05 -15.48
N ARG A 155 2.62 -3.33 -15.76
CA ARG A 155 3.74 -4.29 -15.79
C ARG A 155 4.76 -3.98 -16.87
N GLU A 156 4.31 -3.59 -18.07
CA GLU A 156 5.19 -3.22 -19.18
C GLU A 156 5.98 -1.95 -18.83
N ILE A 157 5.37 -0.94 -18.18
CA ILE A 157 6.07 0.23 -17.64
C ILE A 157 7.17 -0.21 -16.67
N CYS A 158 6.84 -1.05 -15.67
CA CYS A 158 7.83 -1.55 -14.72
C CYS A 158 8.97 -2.31 -15.40
N ASN A 159 8.65 -3.16 -16.38
CA ASN A 159 9.66 -3.93 -17.13
C ASN A 159 10.58 -3.02 -17.95
N ASN A 160 10.03 -1.99 -18.61
CA ASN A 160 10.81 -1.03 -19.37
C ASN A 160 11.76 -0.25 -18.46
N VAL A 161 11.29 0.20 -17.30
CA VAL A 161 12.15 0.85 -16.29
C VAL A 161 13.27 -0.09 -15.85
N ALA A 162 12.96 -1.34 -15.50
CA ALA A 162 13.93 -2.33 -15.04
C ALA A 162 14.99 -2.67 -16.13
N ASN A 163 14.62 -2.57 -17.41
CA ASN A 163 15.50 -2.82 -18.55
C ASN A 163 16.24 -1.56 -19.05
N GLY A 164 16.01 -0.39 -18.44
CA GLY A 164 16.61 0.88 -18.87
C GLY A 164 15.97 1.52 -20.11
N ASN A 165 14.81 1.03 -20.57
CA ASN A 165 14.05 1.57 -21.70
C ASN A 165 13.18 2.74 -21.21
N PHE A 166 13.81 3.80 -20.74
CA PHE A 166 13.14 4.89 -20.04
C PHE A 166 12.20 5.70 -20.94
N GLU A 167 12.56 5.93 -22.21
CA GLU A 167 11.73 6.67 -23.17
C GLU A 167 10.39 5.94 -23.41
N ASP A 168 10.43 4.64 -23.61
CA ASP A 168 9.20 3.83 -23.76
C ASP A 168 8.37 3.80 -22.46
N ALA A 169 9.03 3.68 -21.31
CA ALA A 169 8.36 3.69 -20.01
C ALA A 169 7.66 5.02 -19.75
N GLU A 170 8.33 6.13 -20.00
CA GLU A 170 7.79 7.49 -19.84
C GLU A 170 6.58 7.73 -20.73
N LYS A 171 6.71 7.40 -22.03
CA LYS A 171 5.62 7.50 -22.99
C LYS A 171 4.39 6.69 -22.58
N MET A 172 4.57 5.43 -22.22
CA MET A 172 3.49 4.56 -21.75
C MET A 172 2.86 5.08 -20.45
N SER A 173 3.68 5.61 -19.54
CA SER A 173 3.22 6.23 -18.29
C SER A 173 2.33 7.44 -18.57
N GLN A 174 2.73 8.31 -19.50
CA GLN A 174 1.95 9.49 -19.87
C GLN A 174 0.61 9.10 -20.51
N GLU A 175 0.62 8.19 -21.48
CA GLU A 175 -0.59 7.70 -22.14
C GLU A 175 -1.58 7.09 -21.14
N LEU A 176 -1.09 6.26 -20.22
CA LEU A 176 -1.94 5.65 -19.19
C LEU A 176 -2.47 6.71 -18.20
N SER A 177 -1.63 7.67 -17.78
CA SER A 177 -2.03 8.75 -16.88
C SER A 177 -3.17 9.59 -17.46
N ASP A 178 -3.13 9.88 -18.76
CA ASP A 178 -4.19 10.63 -19.42
C ASP A 178 -5.51 9.85 -19.45
N ILE A 179 -5.47 8.54 -19.74
CA ILE A 179 -6.65 7.66 -19.71
C ILE A 179 -7.25 7.60 -18.30
N ILE A 180 -6.40 7.43 -17.28
CA ILE A 180 -6.83 7.35 -15.88
C ILE A 180 -7.47 8.66 -15.44
N ARG A 181 -6.87 9.80 -15.75
CA ARG A 181 -7.43 11.13 -15.42
C ARG A 181 -8.81 11.33 -16.00
N ILE A 182 -9.01 10.94 -17.26
CA ILE A 182 -10.32 11.00 -17.91
C ILE A 182 -11.31 10.07 -17.20
N SER A 183 -10.91 8.82 -16.94
CA SER A 183 -11.77 7.81 -16.31
C SER A 183 -12.23 8.25 -14.91
N PHE A 184 -11.31 8.79 -14.09
CA PHE A 184 -11.64 9.28 -12.75
C PHE A 184 -12.54 10.52 -12.81
N SER A 185 -12.29 11.44 -13.76
CA SER A 185 -13.15 12.61 -13.97
C SER A 185 -14.58 12.22 -14.36
N GLU A 186 -14.73 11.25 -15.25
CA GLU A 186 -16.04 10.75 -15.65
C GLU A 186 -16.72 9.98 -14.49
N GLY A 187 -15.98 9.17 -13.75
CA GLY A 187 -16.47 8.48 -12.56
C GLY A 187 -17.02 9.43 -11.49
N GLN A 188 -16.34 10.54 -11.26
CA GLN A 188 -16.79 11.59 -10.33
C GLN A 188 -18.10 12.24 -10.78
N LYS A 189 -18.26 12.53 -12.08
CA LYS A 189 -19.51 13.08 -12.65
C LYS A 189 -20.71 12.13 -12.49
N LEU A 190 -20.46 10.82 -12.45
CA LEU A 190 -21.47 9.77 -12.32
C LEU A 190 -21.70 9.36 -10.86
N ASP A 191 -21.08 10.06 -9.90
CA ASP A 191 -21.12 9.75 -8.46
C ASP A 191 -20.64 8.31 -8.13
N PHE A 192 -19.79 7.75 -8.97
CA PHE A 192 -19.03 6.55 -8.66
C PHE A 192 -17.86 6.96 -7.76
N GLY A 193 -17.72 6.36 -6.60
CA GLY A 193 -16.71 6.77 -5.63
C GLY A 193 -15.27 6.66 -6.19
N ASN A 194 -14.79 5.45 -6.38
CA ASN A 194 -13.51 5.16 -7.05
C ASN A 194 -13.83 4.34 -8.31
N PRO A 195 -13.57 4.86 -9.52
CA PRO A 195 -13.88 4.14 -10.76
C PRO A 195 -13.08 2.86 -10.95
#